data_b381f72e1a0cc656c7bbd305bf6472b6
#
_entry.id   b381f72e1a0cc656c7bbd305bf6472b6
#
_cell.length_a   1.000
_cell.length_b   1.000
_cell.length_c   1.000
_cell.angle_alpha   90.00
_cell.angle_beta   90.00
_cell.angle_gamma   90.00
#
_symmetry.space_group_name_H-M   'P 1'
#
loop_
_entity.id
_entity.type
_entity.pdbx_description
1 polymer ?
#
loop_
_entity_poly.entity_id
_entity_poly.type
_entity_poly.pdbx_seq_one_letter_code
_entity_poly.pdbx_strand_id
1 'polypeptide(L)'
;PLLTFAAAESLNMDHKMLLPAAASIELLHSFSLVHDDLPCMDDDDLRRGQPATHKAFDEATAVLAADALLSLAFEILSSDLNFNGTKEINASLISLIANATGSNGITGGQALDLNAEGLVLGQSELEHIYRQKTGKLLRACVLSPCCFIDLGLEKTTALERYIDAIGLAFQIKDDIIEAEGDTEAIGKSSHSDIDQAKATFPKIF
;
A
#
# COMPACT_ATOMS: atom_id res chain seq x y z
N PRO A 1 -4.53 -4.85 7.16
CA PRO A 1 -5.09 -5.20 8.50
C PRO A 1 -4.25 -6.23 9.26
N LEU A 2 -3.89 -7.38 8.65
CA LEU A 2 -3.15 -8.46 9.35
C LEU A 2 -1.85 -7.97 9.98
N LEU A 3 -1.04 -7.20 9.26
CA LEU A 3 0.21 -6.64 9.79
C LEU A 3 -0.04 -5.67 10.94
N THR A 4 -1.11 -4.87 10.88
CA THR A 4 -1.48 -3.93 11.94
C THR A 4 -1.85 -4.68 13.22
N PHE A 5 -2.64 -5.75 13.09
CA PHE A 5 -3.03 -6.57 14.24
C PHE A 5 -1.86 -7.39 14.80
N ALA A 6 -1.02 -7.96 13.94
CA ALA A 6 0.18 -8.68 14.38
C ALA A 6 1.16 -7.75 15.13
N ALA A 7 1.33 -6.51 14.65
CA ALA A 7 2.13 -5.51 15.35
C ALA A 7 1.53 -5.14 16.72
N ALA A 8 0.21 -4.93 16.80
CA ALA A 8 -0.48 -4.67 18.06
C ALA A 8 -0.31 -5.84 19.06
N GLU A 9 -0.49 -7.08 18.59
CA GLU A 9 -0.31 -8.29 19.40
C GLU A 9 1.12 -8.44 19.92
N SER A 10 2.13 -8.19 19.07
CA SER A 10 3.53 -8.22 19.47
C SER A 10 3.89 -7.22 20.57
N LEU A 11 3.09 -6.16 20.69
CA LEU A 11 3.22 -5.10 21.69
C LEU A 11 2.24 -5.28 22.87
N ASN A 12 1.56 -6.44 22.97
CA ASN A 12 0.54 -6.74 23.97
C ASN A 12 -0.60 -5.72 24.03
N MET A 13 -0.98 -5.16 22.87
CA MET A 13 -2.11 -4.23 22.76
C MET A 13 -3.39 -4.97 22.35
N ASP A 14 -4.53 -4.51 22.84
CA ASP A 14 -5.82 -4.96 22.32
C ASP A 14 -5.97 -4.49 20.85
N HIS A 15 -6.02 -5.45 19.93
CA HIS A 15 -6.15 -5.17 18.51
C HIS A 15 -7.44 -4.40 18.14
N LYS A 16 -8.46 -4.42 19.02
CA LYS A 16 -9.68 -3.62 18.84
C LYS A 16 -9.40 -2.12 18.77
N MET A 17 -8.36 -1.67 19.46
CA MET A 17 -7.93 -0.26 19.41
C MET A 17 -7.44 0.14 18.01
N LEU A 18 -6.97 -0.81 17.22
CA LEU A 18 -6.42 -0.59 15.88
C LEU A 18 -7.45 -0.83 14.76
N LEU A 19 -8.69 -1.23 15.09
CA LEU A 19 -9.71 -1.50 14.07
C LEU A 19 -9.90 -0.34 13.09
N PRO A 20 -10.06 0.93 13.54
CA PRO A 20 -10.20 2.05 12.61
C PRO A 20 -8.97 2.27 11.73
N ALA A 21 -7.76 2.16 12.28
CA ALA A 21 -6.52 2.27 11.51
C ALA A 21 -6.41 1.13 10.46
N ALA A 22 -6.70 -0.11 10.87
CA ALA A 22 -6.66 -1.27 10.00
C ALA A 22 -7.71 -1.18 8.87
N ALA A 23 -8.93 -0.73 9.18
CA ALA A 23 -9.98 -0.49 8.19
C ALA A 23 -9.60 0.61 7.20
N SER A 24 -9.09 1.74 7.70
CA SER A 24 -8.65 2.86 6.86
C SER A 24 -7.51 2.47 5.92
N ILE A 25 -6.54 1.71 6.40
CA ILE A 25 -5.44 1.19 5.57
C ILE A 25 -5.97 0.27 4.46
N GLU A 26 -6.95 -0.58 4.74
CA GLU A 26 -7.54 -1.46 3.71
C GLU A 26 -8.35 -0.66 2.68
N LEU A 27 -9.08 0.37 3.11
CA LEU A 27 -9.78 1.27 2.19
C LEU A 27 -8.79 2.01 1.26
N LEU A 28 -7.67 2.49 1.82
CA LEU A 28 -6.61 3.16 1.05
C LEU A 28 -5.87 2.19 0.12
N HIS A 29 -5.67 0.96 0.54
CA HIS A 29 -5.16 -0.09 -0.35
C HIS A 29 -6.13 -0.38 -1.50
N SER A 30 -7.43 -0.53 -1.19
CA SER A 30 -8.46 -0.73 -2.21
C SER A 30 -8.58 0.45 -3.17
N PHE A 31 -8.52 1.69 -2.65
CA PHE A 31 -8.42 2.92 -3.43
C PHE A 31 -7.27 2.85 -4.44
N SER A 32 -6.06 2.52 -3.96
CA SER A 32 -4.88 2.49 -4.84
C SER A 32 -5.00 1.44 -5.94
N LEU A 33 -5.53 0.24 -5.62
CA LEU A 33 -5.73 -0.82 -6.62
C LEU A 33 -6.75 -0.42 -7.70
N VAL A 34 -7.85 0.25 -7.33
CA VAL A 34 -8.85 0.72 -8.31
C VAL A 34 -8.26 1.77 -9.24
N HIS A 35 -7.40 2.67 -8.72
CA HIS A 35 -6.71 3.66 -9.54
C HIS A 35 -5.61 3.04 -10.40
N ASP A 36 -4.83 2.11 -9.87
CA ASP A 36 -3.77 1.42 -10.60
C ASP A 36 -4.32 0.68 -11.84
N ASP A 37 -5.50 0.07 -11.72
CA ASP A 37 -6.14 -0.68 -12.81
C ASP A 37 -6.67 0.20 -13.96
N LEU A 38 -6.79 1.53 -13.80
CA LEU A 38 -7.36 2.41 -14.83
C LEU A 38 -6.54 2.41 -16.13
N PRO A 39 -7.19 2.65 -17.30
CA PRO A 39 -6.51 2.70 -18.59
C PRO A 39 -5.40 3.75 -18.71
N CYS A 40 -5.41 4.78 -17.87
CA CYS A 40 -4.36 5.80 -17.80
C CYS A 40 -3.23 5.45 -16.82
N MET A 41 -3.28 4.27 -16.22
CA MET A 41 -2.30 3.72 -15.28
C MET A 41 -1.80 2.37 -15.82
N ASP A 42 -2.05 1.28 -15.09
CA ASP A 42 -1.58 -0.06 -15.47
C ASP A 42 -2.47 -0.76 -16.52
N ASP A 43 -3.67 -0.23 -16.81
CA ASP A 43 -4.68 -0.78 -17.77
C ASP A 43 -4.94 -2.27 -17.56
N ASP A 44 -5.07 -2.70 -16.32
CA ASP A 44 -5.30 -4.10 -15.96
C ASP A 44 -6.78 -4.47 -16.12
N ASP A 45 -7.08 -5.49 -16.92
CA ASP A 45 -8.44 -5.98 -17.13
C ASP A 45 -8.99 -6.78 -15.95
N LEU A 46 -8.09 -7.42 -15.18
CA LEU A 46 -8.43 -8.33 -14.08
C LEU A 46 -7.74 -7.93 -12.78
N ARG A 47 -8.46 -8.00 -11.68
CA ARG A 47 -7.93 -7.88 -10.33
C ARG A 47 -8.41 -9.04 -9.45
N ARG A 48 -7.49 -9.85 -8.92
CA ARG A 48 -7.79 -11.04 -8.10
C ARG A 48 -8.75 -12.02 -8.82
N GLY A 49 -8.58 -12.19 -10.13
CA GLY A 49 -9.40 -13.08 -10.95
C GLY A 49 -10.80 -12.55 -11.28
N GLN A 50 -11.11 -11.31 -10.92
CA GLN A 50 -12.37 -10.64 -11.26
C GLN A 50 -12.10 -9.47 -12.21
N PRO A 51 -13.07 -9.03 -13.02
CA PRO A 51 -12.90 -7.81 -13.81
C PRO A 51 -12.52 -6.62 -12.93
N ALA A 52 -11.53 -5.84 -13.37
CA ALA A 52 -11.16 -4.58 -12.73
C ALA A 52 -12.38 -3.63 -12.70
N THR A 53 -12.42 -2.70 -11.75
CA THR A 53 -13.62 -1.87 -11.51
C THR A 53 -14.08 -1.11 -12.76
N HIS A 54 -13.14 -0.55 -13.53
CA HIS A 54 -13.45 0.17 -14.76
C HIS A 54 -13.98 -0.74 -15.89
N LYS A 55 -13.63 -2.03 -15.88
CA LYS A 55 -14.17 -3.03 -16.83
C LYS A 55 -15.51 -3.57 -16.36
N ALA A 56 -15.73 -3.74 -15.06
CA ALA A 56 -17.01 -4.20 -14.50
C ALA A 56 -18.12 -3.14 -14.61
N PHE A 57 -17.76 -1.87 -14.54
CA PHE A 57 -18.69 -0.73 -14.59
C PHE A 57 -18.28 0.23 -15.71
N ASP A 58 -17.54 1.30 -15.37
CA ASP A 58 -16.95 2.27 -16.28
C ASP A 58 -15.83 3.05 -15.57
N GLU A 59 -15.03 3.82 -16.32
CA GLU A 59 -13.90 4.60 -15.77
C GLU A 59 -14.37 5.67 -14.77
N ALA A 60 -15.48 6.37 -15.07
CA ALA A 60 -15.97 7.43 -14.17
C ALA A 60 -16.42 6.84 -12.83
N THR A 61 -17.10 5.70 -12.85
CA THR A 61 -17.49 4.96 -11.64
C THR A 61 -16.26 4.51 -10.86
N ALA A 62 -15.22 4.00 -11.52
CA ALA A 62 -13.99 3.57 -10.87
C ALA A 62 -13.28 4.74 -10.16
N VAL A 63 -13.10 5.88 -10.84
CA VAL A 63 -12.51 7.09 -10.25
C VAL A 63 -13.30 7.56 -9.03
N LEU A 64 -14.62 7.71 -9.17
CA LEU A 64 -15.46 8.21 -8.07
C LEU A 64 -15.53 7.24 -6.89
N ALA A 65 -15.53 5.93 -7.15
CA ALA A 65 -15.49 4.91 -6.09
C ALA A 65 -14.17 4.97 -5.32
N ALA A 66 -13.05 5.11 -6.02
CA ALA A 66 -11.74 5.25 -5.40
C ALA A 66 -11.66 6.53 -4.54
N ASP A 67 -12.11 7.68 -5.05
CA ASP A 67 -12.16 8.95 -4.30
C ASP A 67 -13.03 8.83 -3.04
N ALA A 68 -14.14 8.11 -3.14
CA ALA A 68 -15.02 7.84 -1.99
C ALA A 68 -14.32 6.96 -0.94
N LEU A 69 -13.57 5.93 -1.35
CA LEU A 69 -12.78 5.09 -0.44
C LEU A 69 -11.69 5.89 0.27
N LEU A 70 -10.98 6.76 -0.46
CA LEU A 70 -9.99 7.66 0.11
C LEU A 70 -10.61 8.57 1.18
N SER A 71 -11.75 9.20 0.87
CA SER A 71 -12.46 10.08 1.79
C SER A 71 -12.96 9.34 3.02
N LEU A 72 -13.56 8.15 2.84
CA LEU A 72 -14.08 7.30 3.91
C LEU A 72 -12.97 6.84 4.87
N ALA A 73 -11.78 6.55 4.36
CA ALA A 73 -10.65 6.16 5.19
C ALA A 73 -10.30 7.25 6.22
N PHE A 74 -10.27 8.52 5.81
CA PHE A 74 -9.98 9.63 6.72
C PHE A 74 -11.19 10.02 7.59
N GLU A 75 -12.42 9.82 7.11
CA GLU A 75 -13.62 9.97 7.93
C GLU A 75 -13.58 8.99 9.13
N ILE A 76 -13.25 7.72 8.88
CA ILE A 76 -13.11 6.71 9.94
C ILE A 76 -12.03 7.12 10.96
N LEU A 77 -10.87 7.59 10.50
CA LEU A 77 -9.76 8.01 11.36
C LEU A 77 -10.06 9.27 12.17
N SER A 78 -10.92 10.14 11.66
CA SER A 78 -11.27 11.40 12.33
C SER A 78 -12.45 11.27 13.31
N SER A 79 -13.20 10.16 13.26
CA SER A 79 -14.41 9.98 14.06
C SER A 79 -14.08 9.61 15.51
N ASP A 80 -14.54 10.44 16.46
CA ASP A 80 -14.41 10.19 17.90
C ASP A 80 -15.17 8.93 18.37
N LEU A 81 -16.14 8.45 17.58
CA LEU A 81 -16.96 7.27 17.91
C LEU A 81 -16.22 5.95 17.72
N ASN A 82 -15.17 5.94 16.92
CA ASN A 82 -14.47 4.73 16.53
C ASN A 82 -13.17 4.47 17.32
N PHE A 83 -12.74 5.44 18.13
CA PHE A 83 -11.48 5.36 18.87
C PHE A 83 -11.68 5.50 20.38
N ASN A 84 -11.06 4.60 21.14
CA ASN A 84 -10.75 4.84 22.55
C ASN A 84 -9.47 5.70 22.69
N GLY A 85 -9.08 6.44 21.66
CA GLY A 85 -7.91 7.29 21.60
C GLY A 85 -8.22 8.76 21.87
N THR A 86 -7.19 9.52 22.20
CA THR A 86 -7.29 10.97 22.31
C THR A 86 -7.24 11.62 20.92
N LYS A 87 -7.57 12.91 20.84
CA LYS A 87 -7.44 13.68 19.58
C LYS A 87 -6.02 13.70 19.04
N GLU A 88 -5.03 13.64 19.94
CA GLU A 88 -3.60 13.58 19.59
C GLU A 88 -3.26 12.25 18.91
N ILE A 89 -3.81 11.12 19.39
CA ILE A 89 -3.63 9.80 18.76
C ILE A 89 -4.27 9.79 17.39
N ASN A 90 -5.49 10.31 17.24
CA ASN A 90 -6.17 10.40 15.95
C ASN A 90 -5.35 11.25 14.97
N ALA A 91 -4.85 12.41 15.39
CA ALA A 91 -4.01 13.28 14.57
C ALA A 91 -2.71 12.58 14.13
N SER A 92 -2.09 11.83 15.04
CA SER A 92 -0.87 11.06 14.75
C SER A 92 -1.11 9.95 13.74
N LEU A 93 -2.22 9.20 13.88
CA LEU A 93 -2.63 8.17 12.92
C LEU A 93 -2.96 8.76 11.54
N ILE A 94 -3.72 9.86 11.50
CA ILE A 94 -4.04 10.57 10.26
C ILE A 94 -2.76 11.02 9.57
N SER A 95 -1.83 11.63 10.31
CA SER A 95 -0.54 12.08 9.77
C SER A 95 0.30 10.93 9.22
N LEU A 96 0.41 9.83 9.97
CA LEU A 96 1.14 8.62 9.56
C LEU A 96 0.58 8.04 8.25
N ILE A 97 -0.75 7.85 8.20
CA ILE A 97 -1.43 7.21 7.08
C ILE A 97 -1.50 8.15 5.86
N ALA A 98 -1.74 9.44 6.06
CA ALA A 98 -1.73 10.42 4.97
C ALA A 98 -0.35 10.55 4.32
N ASN A 99 0.73 10.53 5.12
CA ASN A 99 2.08 10.51 4.58
C ASN A 99 2.37 9.24 3.78
N ALA A 100 1.87 8.09 4.24
CA ALA A 100 2.06 6.80 3.56
C ALA A 100 1.28 6.69 2.23
N THR A 101 0.21 7.47 2.04
CA THR A 101 -0.64 7.42 0.83
C THR A 101 -0.42 8.58 -0.13
N GLY A 102 0.08 9.71 0.36
CA GLY A 102 0.28 10.92 -0.42
C GLY A 102 1.53 10.91 -1.32
N SER A 103 2.03 12.12 -1.61
CA SER A 103 3.19 12.35 -2.50
C SER A 103 4.51 11.72 -2.01
N ASN A 104 4.62 11.44 -0.71
CA ASN A 104 5.76 10.74 -0.12
C ASN A 104 5.49 9.24 0.13
N GLY A 105 4.43 8.72 -0.43
CA GLY A 105 3.95 7.35 -0.28
C GLY A 105 3.42 6.77 -1.59
N ILE A 106 2.31 6.05 -1.55
CA ILE A 106 1.76 5.31 -2.69
C ILE A 106 1.60 6.19 -3.93
N THR A 107 0.93 7.36 -3.80
CA THR A 107 0.68 8.25 -4.94
C THR A 107 1.97 8.74 -5.59
N GLY A 108 2.96 9.15 -4.78
CA GLY A 108 4.27 9.53 -5.30
C GLY A 108 5.03 8.34 -5.89
N GLY A 109 4.93 7.17 -5.27
CA GLY A 109 5.51 5.92 -5.76
C GLY A 109 4.93 5.50 -7.11
N GLN A 110 3.61 5.60 -7.28
CA GLN A 110 2.95 5.32 -8.56
C GLN A 110 3.40 6.30 -9.66
N ALA A 111 3.52 7.59 -9.33
CA ALA A 111 4.02 8.57 -10.28
C ALA A 111 5.47 8.28 -10.71
N LEU A 112 6.31 7.81 -9.80
CA LEU A 112 7.68 7.39 -10.10
C LEU A 112 7.70 6.13 -10.97
N ASP A 113 6.84 5.17 -10.70
CA ASP A 113 6.71 3.91 -11.43
C ASP A 113 6.31 4.15 -12.89
N LEU A 114 5.26 4.94 -13.12
CA LEU A 114 4.83 5.34 -14.47
C LEU A 114 5.93 6.12 -15.24
N ASN A 115 6.63 7.03 -14.56
CA ASN A 115 7.73 7.78 -15.18
C ASN A 115 8.96 6.91 -15.50
N ALA A 116 9.06 5.74 -14.89
CA ALA A 116 10.15 4.80 -15.08
C ALA A 116 9.91 3.80 -16.22
N GLU A 117 8.71 3.76 -16.79
CA GLU A 117 8.37 2.86 -17.90
C GLU A 117 9.31 3.08 -19.09
N GLY A 118 9.84 1.98 -19.63
CA GLY A 118 10.79 2.01 -20.72
C GLY A 118 12.20 2.51 -20.36
N LEU A 119 12.46 2.86 -19.10
CA LEU A 119 13.79 3.27 -18.65
C LEU A 119 14.60 2.09 -18.08
N VAL A 120 15.91 2.18 -18.20
CA VAL A 120 16.84 1.26 -17.53
C VAL A 120 17.21 1.86 -16.19
N LEU A 121 16.65 1.31 -15.12
CA LEU A 121 16.92 1.76 -13.76
C LEU A 121 18.10 1.02 -13.14
N GLY A 122 18.82 1.71 -12.24
CA GLY A 122 19.73 1.07 -11.29
C GLY A 122 18.98 0.48 -10.10
N GLN A 123 19.61 -0.45 -9.36
CA GLN A 123 19.02 -1.09 -8.18
C GLN A 123 18.46 -0.08 -7.17
N SER A 124 19.22 0.97 -6.83
CA SER A 124 18.80 1.95 -5.83
C SER A 124 17.57 2.76 -6.25
N GLU A 125 17.41 3.01 -7.55
CA GLU A 125 16.25 3.73 -8.09
C GLU A 125 15.01 2.84 -8.04
N LEU A 126 15.13 1.57 -8.43
CA LEU A 126 14.04 0.60 -8.34
C LEU A 126 13.62 0.38 -6.88
N GLU A 127 14.57 0.15 -5.96
CA GLU A 127 14.27 0.04 -4.53
C GLU A 127 13.58 1.30 -3.97
N HIS A 128 13.92 2.48 -4.47
CA HIS A 128 13.25 3.72 -4.06
C HIS A 128 11.77 3.72 -4.47
N ILE A 129 11.45 3.30 -5.69
CA ILE A 129 10.06 3.14 -6.17
C ILE A 129 9.30 2.16 -5.27
N TYR A 130 9.87 0.97 -5.02
CA TYR A 130 9.25 -0.04 -4.17
C TYR A 130 8.96 0.45 -2.75
N ARG A 131 9.91 1.18 -2.15
CA ARG A 131 9.73 1.76 -0.82
C ARG A 131 8.61 2.79 -0.79
N GLN A 132 8.43 3.58 -1.85
CA GLN A 132 7.37 4.57 -1.94
C GLN A 132 6.02 3.91 -2.27
N LYS A 133 5.93 3.17 -3.37
CA LYS A 133 4.68 2.59 -3.87
C LYS A 133 4.08 1.56 -2.90
N THR A 134 4.90 0.73 -2.29
CA THR A 134 4.45 -0.40 -1.44
C THR A 134 4.92 -0.26 0.02
N GLY A 135 6.19 0.04 0.23
CA GLY A 135 6.82 0.01 1.55
C GLY A 135 6.19 0.99 2.54
N LYS A 136 5.78 2.18 2.10
CA LYS A 136 5.19 3.20 2.98
C LYS A 136 3.88 2.78 3.63
N LEU A 137 2.98 2.11 2.89
CA LEU A 137 1.73 1.62 3.47
C LEU A 137 1.98 0.45 4.42
N LEU A 138 2.87 -0.48 4.08
CA LEU A 138 3.26 -1.57 4.97
C LEU A 138 3.88 -1.02 6.27
N ARG A 139 4.71 0.02 6.16
CA ARG A 139 5.29 0.72 7.32
C ARG A 139 4.19 1.34 8.19
N ALA A 140 3.19 1.99 7.60
CA ALA A 140 2.06 2.55 8.33
C ALA A 140 1.27 1.46 9.09
N CYS A 141 1.11 0.24 8.52
CA CYS A 141 0.50 -0.88 9.21
C CYS A 141 1.22 -1.21 10.53
N VAL A 142 2.55 -1.35 10.49
CA VAL A 142 3.36 -1.79 11.64
C VAL A 142 3.57 -0.66 12.64
N LEU A 143 3.59 0.59 12.22
CA LEU A 143 3.81 1.74 13.09
C LEU A 143 2.52 2.34 13.67
N SER A 144 1.33 1.96 13.19
CA SER A 144 0.05 2.43 13.75
C SER A 144 -0.08 2.20 15.26
N PRO A 145 0.33 1.05 15.83
CA PRO A 145 0.34 0.86 17.29
C PRO A 145 1.20 1.86 18.04
N CYS A 146 2.31 2.35 17.44
CA CYS A 146 3.20 3.32 18.07
C CYS A 146 2.55 4.69 18.30
N CYS A 147 1.41 4.98 17.65
CA CYS A 147 0.64 6.18 17.93
C CYS A 147 -0.06 6.13 19.30
N PHE A 148 -0.26 4.95 19.87
CA PHE A 148 -0.95 4.73 21.14
C PHE A 148 0.01 4.58 22.33
N ILE A 149 1.24 4.14 22.07
CA ILE A 149 2.23 3.85 23.13
C ILE A 149 3.60 4.38 22.73
N ASP A 150 4.32 4.93 23.69
CA ASP A 150 5.73 5.29 23.49
C ASP A 150 6.61 4.05 23.72
N LEU A 151 7.17 3.54 22.63
CA LEU A 151 8.09 2.40 22.65
C LEU A 151 9.54 2.81 22.91
N GLY A 152 9.85 4.10 22.88
CA GLY A 152 11.20 4.62 22.83
C GLY A 152 11.87 4.41 21.47
N LEU A 153 12.92 5.19 21.22
CA LEU A 153 13.58 5.28 19.91
C LEU A 153 14.13 3.93 19.42
N GLU A 154 14.74 3.14 20.29
CA GLU A 154 15.38 1.88 19.92
C GLU A 154 14.40 0.87 19.34
N LYS A 155 13.28 0.64 20.03
CA LYS A 155 12.25 -0.32 19.58
C LYS A 155 11.52 0.17 18.34
N THR A 156 11.21 1.46 18.28
CA THR A 156 10.58 2.06 17.08
C THR A 156 11.48 1.91 15.87
N THR A 157 12.78 2.22 15.99
CA THR A 157 13.75 2.03 14.91
C THR A 157 13.89 0.55 14.50
N ALA A 158 13.80 -0.38 15.46
CA ALA A 158 13.84 -1.81 15.14
C ALA A 158 12.61 -2.24 14.31
N LEU A 159 11.41 -1.78 14.67
CA LEU A 159 10.19 -2.03 13.89
C LEU A 159 10.27 -1.41 12.49
N GLU A 160 10.80 -0.20 12.38
CA GLU A 160 11.00 0.46 11.09
C GLU A 160 11.92 -0.34 10.18
N ARG A 161 13.08 -0.76 10.67
CA ARG A 161 14.02 -1.59 9.90
C ARG A 161 13.43 -2.92 9.48
N TYR A 162 12.69 -3.56 10.39
CA TYR A 162 12.00 -4.81 10.11
C TYR A 162 11.03 -4.67 8.95
N ILE A 163 10.13 -3.69 9.01
CA ILE A 163 9.09 -3.54 7.99
C ILE A 163 9.66 -3.02 6.67
N ASP A 164 10.70 -2.18 6.68
CA ASP A 164 11.38 -1.73 5.47
C ASP A 164 12.04 -2.91 4.72
N ALA A 165 12.63 -3.87 5.47
CA ALA A 165 13.18 -5.08 4.87
C ALA A 165 12.10 -6.02 4.32
N ILE A 166 11.01 -6.22 5.07
CA ILE A 166 9.86 -7.03 4.63
C ILE A 166 9.19 -6.41 3.40
N GLY A 167 8.99 -5.09 3.39
CA GLY A 167 8.37 -4.39 2.25
C GLY A 167 9.18 -4.54 0.97
N LEU A 168 10.50 -4.45 1.05
CA LEU A 168 11.39 -4.69 -0.09
C LEU A 168 11.34 -6.15 -0.55
N ALA A 169 11.45 -7.10 0.39
CA ALA A 169 11.38 -8.53 0.07
C ALA A 169 10.03 -8.92 -0.54
N PHE A 170 8.93 -8.31 -0.09
CA PHE A 170 7.59 -8.51 -0.63
C PHE A 170 7.56 -8.12 -2.11
N GLN A 171 8.06 -6.92 -2.46
CA GLN A 171 8.03 -6.43 -3.83
C GLN A 171 8.94 -7.27 -4.75
N ILE A 172 10.14 -7.63 -4.30
CA ILE A 172 11.02 -8.52 -5.06
C ILE A 172 10.34 -9.88 -5.32
N LYS A 173 9.62 -10.41 -4.32
CA LYS A 173 8.91 -11.68 -4.46
C LYS A 173 7.73 -11.56 -5.43
N ASP A 174 7.03 -10.42 -5.41
CA ASP A 174 5.94 -10.11 -6.34
C ASP A 174 6.43 -10.11 -7.79
N ASP A 175 7.52 -9.40 -8.08
CA ASP A 175 8.18 -9.37 -9.39
C ASP A 175 8.60 -10.77 -9.89
N ILE A 176 9.12 -11.60 -8.98
CA ILE A 176 9.51 -12.99 -9.33
C ILE A 176 8.28 -13.81 -9.67
N ILE A 177 7.21 -13.73 -8.88
CA ILE A 177 5.97 -14.45 -9.13
C ILE A 177 5.37 -14.01 -10.47
N GLU A 178 5.37 -12.72 -10.78
CA GLU A 178 4.86 -12.21 -12.04
C GLU A 178 5.70 -12.67 -13.24
N ALA A 179 7.02 -12.71 -13.10
CA ALA A 179 7.92 -13.19 -14.15
C ALA A 179 7.85 -14.71 -14.39
N GLU A 180 7.56 -15.51 -13.37
CA GLU A 180 7.55 -16.97 -13.42
C GLU A 180 6.15 -17.59 -13.42
N GLY A 181 5.14 -16.82 -12.98
CA GLY A 181 3.79 -17.30 -12.77
C GLY A 181 2.94 -17.38 -14.03
N ASP A 182 1.86 -18.13 -13.96
CA ASP A 182 0.81 -18.13 -14.96
C ASP A 182 -0.39 -17.25 -14.53
N THR A 183 -1.22 -16.90 -15.48
CA THR A 183 -2.39 -16.02 -15.27
C THR A 183 -3.36 -16.55 -14.21
N GLU A 184 -3.52 -17.88 -14.11
CA GLU A 184 -4.45 -18.49 -13.13
C GLU A 184 -3.92 -18.32 -11.71
N ALA A 185 -2.60 -18.45 -11.51
CA ALA A 185 -1.98 -18.31 -10.19
C ALA A 185 -1.92 -16.87 -9.71
N ILE A 186 -1.72 -15.92 -10.61
CA ILE A 186 -1.53 -14.48 -10.31
C ILE A 186 -2.88 -13.76 -10.15
N GLY A 187 -3.92 -14.18 -10.88
CA GLY A 187 -5.24 -13.54 -10.88
C GLY A 187 -5.30 -12.18 -11.62
N LYS A 188 -4.28 -11.85 -12.39
CA LYS A 188 -4.20 -10.75 -13.37
C LYS A 188 -3.55 -11.26 -14.66
N SER A 189 -3.47 -10.45 -15.71
CA SER A 189 -2.76 -10.83 -16.93
C SER A 189 -1.29 -11.13 -16.60
N SER A 190 -0.81 -12.34 -16.94
CA SER A 190 0.61 -12.67 -16.80
C SER A 190 1.43 -11.78 -17.74
N HIS A 191 2.61 -11.37 -17.28
CA HIS A 191 3.53 -10.53 -18.03
C HIS A 191 3.07 -9.07 -18.26
N SER A 192 2.10 -8.55 -17.48
CA SER A 192 1.66 -7.16 -17.61
C SER A 192 2.83 -6.17 -17.49
N ASP A 193 3.75 -6.38 -16.53
CA ASP A 193 4.95 -5.55 -16.36
C ASP A 193 5.94 -5.69 -17.52
N ILE A 194 5.97 -6.83 -18.21
CA ILE A 194 6.80 -7.05 -19.40
C ILE A 194 6.23 -6.27 -20.57
N ASP A 195 4.92 -6.35 -20.77
CA ASP A 195 4.21 -5.67 -21.85
C ASP A 195 4.26 -4.15 -21.69
N GLN A 196 4.23 -3.65 -20.46
CA GLN A 196 4.36 -2.24 -20.11
C GLN A 196 5.81 -1.76 -20.03
N ALA A 197 6.79 -2.62 -20.32
CA ALA A 197 8.21 -2.32 -20.22
C ALA A 197 8.65 -1.79 -18.83
N LYS A 198 7.97 -2.21 -17.76
CA LYS A 198 8.31 -1.83 -16.38
C LYS A 198 9.67 -2.36 -15.97
N ALA A 199 10.36 -1.59 -15.15
CA ALA A 199 11.59 -2.02 -14.50
C ALA A 199 11.21 -2.97 -13.35
N THR A 200 11.71 -4.22 -13.40
CA THR A 200 11.46 -5.23 -12.35
C THR A 200 12.81 -5.80 -11.86
N PHE A 201 12.80 -6.36 -10.64
CA PHE A 201 14.00 -6.92 -10.04
C PHE A 201 14.66 -7.99 -10.94
N PRO A 202 13.95 -8.97 -11.55
CA PRO A 202 14.54 -9.94 -12.46
C PRO A 202 15.14 -9.39 -13.75
N LYS A 203 14.79 -8.14 -14.14
CA LYS A 203 15.41 -7.48 -15.31
C LYS A 203 16.73 -6.80 -14.99
N ILE A 204 16.99 -6.52 -13.70
CA ILE A 204 18.22 -5.85 -13.26
C ILE A 204 19.30 -6.86 -12.87
N PHE A 205 18.91 -8.04 -12.41
CA PHE A 205 19.77 -9.15 -11.95
C PHE A 205 19.53 -10.42 -12.75
#